data_a3e15c9d71998022520531bdbba747ea
#
_entry.id   a3e15c9d71998022520531bdbba747ea
#
_cell.length_a   1.000
_cell.length_b   1.000
_cell.length_c   1.000
_cell.angle_alpha   90.00
_cell.angle_beta   90.00
_cell.angle_gamma   90.00
#
_symmetry.space_group_name_H-M   'P 1'
#
loop_
_entity.id
_entity.type
_entity.pdbx_description
1 polymer ?
#
loop_
_entity_poly.entity_id
_entity_poly.type
_entity_poly.pdbx_seq_one_letter_code
_entity_poly.pdbx_strand_id
1 'polypeptide(L)'
;MGERRRARRGGPRPNPPAFAKAIRRVLQRAGLHPDDPDAATIDFSGRRALVIATNHGQLDVGRPTGVFASELTVPYYAFLDAGMAVDVASPAGGVIPVDPLSLKPAIRTEADDRLLADATLRGHLTHSLPIGELDMSSYELVYLAGGWGASFDLGASDEVGEQITAANANGAVIGGVCHGPLGLLKARAPDGSPLVAGRRLTAVTDAQVRQLGISSTPQHPETELRAAGAEFESASARREILANHWVVDGNLVTGQNQNAAPMVARLMMEQLR
;
A
#
# COMPACT_ATOMS: atom_id res chain seq x y z
N MET A 1 26.92 27.28 8.43
CA MET A 1 26.42 27.47 7.04
C MET A 1 25.86 26.14 6.60
N GLY A 2 24.55 25.97 6.75
CA GLY A 2 23.85 24.73 6.44
C GLY A 2 23.24 24.81 5.05
N GLU A 3 23.76 24.04 4.12
CA GLU A 3 23.16 23.82 2.79
C GLU A 3 21.84 23.07 2.96
N ARG A 4 20.74 23.77 2.75
CA ARG A 4 19.40 23.15 2.59
C ARG A 4 19.45 22.28 1.33
N ARG A 5 19.52 20.95 1.49
CA ARG A 5 19.28 20.01 0.39
C ARG A 5 17.84 20.21 -0.09
N ARG A 6 17.68 20.85 -1.27
CA ARG A 6 16.41 20.88 -1.98
C ARG A 6 16.02 19.45 -2.31
N ALA A 7 14.84 19.02 -1.87
CA ALA A 7 14.24 17.76 -2.31
C ALA A 7 14.26 17.71 -3.85
N ARG A 8 14.90 16.69 -4.41
CA ARG A 8 14.95 16.49 -5.87
C ARG A 8 13.56 16.10 -6.31
N ARG A 9 12.90 16.96 -7.05
CA ARG A 9 11.66 16.62 -7.77
C ARG A 9 11.95 15.40 -8.63
N GLY A 10 11.10 14.37 -8.55
CA GLY A 10 11.25 13.12 -9.31
C GLY A 10 11.48 13.36 -10.81
N GLY A 11 12.27 12.48 -11.44
CA GLY A 11 12.70 12.59 -12.83
C GLY A 11 11.55 12.72 -13.85
N PRO A 12 11.86 13.04 -15.12
CA PRO A 12 10.86 13.27 -16.16
C PRO A 12 9.98 12.03 -16.36
N ARG A 13 8.65 12.26 -16.44
CA ARG A 13 7.66 11.19 -16.65
C ARG A 13 7.90 10.52 -18.01
N PRO A 14 8.12 9.18 -18.07
CA PRO A 14 8.23 8.49 -19.35
C PRO A 14 6.90 8.55 -20.10
N ASN A 15 6.96 8.76 -21.41
CA ASN A 15 5.76 8.83 -22.26
C ASN A 15 5.34 7.41 -22.69
N PRO A 16 4.24 6.83 -22.13
CA PRO A 16 3.85 5.48 -22.48
C PRO A 16 3.39 5.38 -23.94
N PRO A 17 3.50 4.18 -24.57
CA PRO A 17 3.01 3.96 -25.92
C PRO A 17 1.54 4.34 -26.08
N ALA A 18 1.14 4.88 -27.24
CA ALA A 18 -0.23 5.34 -27.52
C ALA A 18 -1.30 4.26 -27.25
N PHE A 19 -0.98 2.99 -27.56
CA PHE A 19 -1.80 1.85 -27.26
C PHE A 19 -2.07 1.65 -25.76
N ALA A 20 -1.03 1.76 -24.91
CA ALA A 20 -1.17 1.63 -23.46
C ALA A 20 -2.04 2.75 -22.89
N LYS A 21 -1.91 3.99 -23.41
CA LYS A 21 -2.78 5.11 -23.03
C LYS A 21 -4.25 4.85 -23.37
N ALA A 22 -4.53 4.26 -24.53
CA ALA A 22 -5.89 3.98 -24.96
C ALA A 22 -6.54 2.90 -24.05
N ILE A 23 -5.82 1.83 -23.72
CA ILE A 23 -6.30 0.80 -22.78
C ILE A 23 -6.53 1.39 -21.40
N ARG A 24 -5.60 2.17 -20.86
CA ARG A 24 -5.78 2.84 -19.56
C ARG A 24 -7.05 3.67 -19.52
N ARG A 25 -7.31 4.49 -20.52
CA ARG A 25 -8.55 5.30 -20.60
C ARG A 25 -9.82 4.45 -20.56
N VAL A 26 -9.80 3.30 -21.20
CA VAL A 26 -10.94 2.36 -21.17
C VAL A 26 -11.10 1.78 -19.77
N LEU A 27 -10.02 1.34 -19.16
CA LEU A 27 -10.01 0.78 -17.80
C LEU A 27 -10.40 1.83 -16.75
N GLN A 28 -9.94 3.07 -16.87
CA GLN A 28 -10.32 4.19 -16.02
C GLN A 28 -11.83 4.47 -16.10
N ARG A 29 -12.38 4.56 -17.31
CA ARG A 29 -13.84 4.73 -17.52
C ARG A 29 -14.67 3.58 -16.96
N ALA A 30 -14.10 2.39 -16.89
CA ALA A 30 -14.72 1.21 -16.33
C ALA A 30 -14.49 1.06 -14.81
N GLY A 31 -13.77 2.00 -14.17
CA GLY A 31 -13.42 1.92 -12.74
C GLY A 31 -12.39 0.81 -12.43
N LEU A 32 -11.65 0.36 -13.44
CA LEU A 32 -10.71 -0.77 -13.35
C LEU A 32 -9.25 -0.37 -13.27
N HIS A 33 -9.00 0.93 -13.22
CA HIS A 33 -7.66 1.48 -13.15
C HIS A 33 -7.63 2.61 -12.13
N PRO A 34 -6.64 2.64 -11.22
CA PRO A 34 -6.50 3.72 -10.26
C PRO A 34 -6.37 5.06 -11.00
N ASP A 35 -7.21 6.00 -10.65
CA ASP A 35 -7.19 7.36 -11.15
C ASP A 35 -7.47 8.31 -9.98
N ASP A 36 -6.68 9.37 -9.86
CA ASP A 36 -6.96 10.48 -8.95
C ASP A 36 -6.81 11.80 -9.72
N PRO A 37 -7.89 12.25 -10.39
CA PRO A 37 -7.88 13.49 -11.15
C PRO A 37 -7.75 14.75 -10.26
N ASP A 38 -8.03 14.63 -8.96
CA ASP A 38 -8.13 15.74 -8.02
C ASP A 38 -7.02 15.74 -6.95
N ALA A 39 -5.80 15.26 -7.28
CA ALA A 39 -4.67 15.33 -6.36
C ALA A 39 -4.48 16.79 -5.91
N ALA A 40 -5.05 17.13 -4.76
CA ALA A 40 -4.96 18.46 -4.19
C ALA A 40 -3.49 18.78 -3.88
N THR A 41 -3.01 19.92 -4.36
CA THR A 41 -1.67 20.45 -4.11
C THR A 41 -1.58 20.99 -2.67
N ILE A 42 -1.66 20.10 -1.69
CA ILE A 42 -1.37 20.45 -0.30
C ILE A 42 0.11 20.18 -0.08
N ASP A 43 0.79 21.15 0.51
CA ASP A 43 2.20 21.02 0.86
C ASP A 43 2.34 20.42 2.27
N PHE A 44 2.90 19.22 2.32
CA PHE A 44 3.26 18.51 3.55
C PHE A 44 4.79 18.48 3.75
N SER A 45 5.50 19.47 3.24
CA SER A 45 6.96 19.60 3.43
C SER A 45 7.33 19.57 4.91
N GLY A 46 8.33 18.74 5.24
CA GLY A 46 8.81 18.53 6.60
C GLY A 46 8.13 17.35 7.32
N ARG A 47 7.09 16.76 6.77
CA ARG A 47 6.47 15.53 7.27
C ARG A 47 7.08 14.29 6.62
N ARG A 48 6.94 13.15 7.27
CA ARG A 48 7.49 11.87 6.81
C ARG A 48 6.41 10.82 6.66
N ALA A 49 6.51 10.06 5.58
CA ALA A 49 5.68 8.89 5.33
C ALA A 49 6.55 7.63 5.23
N LEU A 50 6.03 6.50 5.67
CA LEU A 50 6.61 5.18 5.52
C LEU A 50 5.71 4.33 4.64
N VAL A 51 6.27 3.68 3.62
CA VAL A 51 5.59 2.65 2.83
C VAL A 51 6.21 1.30 3.17
N ILE A 52 5.40 0.38 3.65
CA ILE A 52 5.82 -0.98 4.04
C ILE A 52 5.33 -1.96 2.98
N ALA A 53 6.20 -2.85 2.50
CA ALA A 53 5.87 -3.89 1.55
C ALA A 53 6.56 -5.23 1.90
N THR A 54 6.10 -6.28 1.24
CA THR A 54 6.55 -7.66 1.46
C THR A 54 7.99 -7.90 0.99
N ASN A 55 8.70 -8.82 1.65
CA ASN A 55 9.93 -9.44 1.12
C ASN A 55 9.64 -10.73 0.33
N HIS A 56 8.39 -11.24 0.36
CA HIS A 56 8.05 -12.53 -0.23
C HIS A 56 7.80 -12.42 -1.73
N GLY A 57 8.53 -13.21 -2.53
CA GLY A 57 8.55 -13.08 -3.99
C GLY A 57 8.05 -14.28 -4.78
N GLN A 58 7.49 -15.33 -4.12
CA GLN A 58 7.10 -16.55 -4.81
C GLN A 58 5.85 -17.17 -4.19
N LEU A 59 4.86 -17.49 -5.02
CA LEU A 59 3.69 -18.26 -4.58
C LEU A 59 4.04 -19.74 -4.41
N ASP A 60 3.30 -20.46 -3.56
CA ASP A 60 3.47 -21.91 -3.33
C ASP A 60 3.37 -22.74 -4.59
N VAL A 61 2.68 -22.22 -5.62
CA VAL A 61 2.57 -22.83 -6.95
C VAL A 61 3.78 -22.52 -7.86
N GLY A 62 4.86 -21.95 -7.32
CA GLY A 62 6.09 -21.65 -8.05
C GLY A 62 6.04 -20.44 -8.98
N ARG A 63 5.00 -19.60 -8.90
CA ARG A 63 4.89 -18.38 -9.71
C ARG A 63 5.52 -17.18 -8.98
N PRO A 64 6.31 -16.34 -9.70
CA PRO A 64 6.79 -15.09 -9.13
C PRO A 64 5.62 -14.19 -8.68
N THR A 65 5.79 -13.52 -7.54
CA THR A 65 4.88 -12.54 -6.98
C THR A 65 5.65 -11.44 -6.23
N GLY A 66 5.00 -10.74 -5.35
CA GLY A 66 5.58 -9.67 -4.54
C GLY A 66 4.53 -8.62 -4.20
N VAL A 67 4.98 -7.37 -4.05
CA VAL A 67 4.10 -6.21 -3.95
C VAL A 67 3.44 -5.96 -5.31
N PHE A 68 2.15 -5.63 -5.32
CA PHE A 68 1.50 -5.19 -6.55
C PHE A 68 1.91 -3.74 -6.84
N ALA A 69 2.54 -3.50 -8.00
CA ALA A 69 3.26 -2.24 -8.26
C ALA A 69 2.45 -0.98 -7.90
N SER A 70 1.22 -0.84 -8.40
CA SER A 70 0.40 0.35 -8.17
C SER A 70 -0.05 0.53 -6.71
N GLU A 71 -0.06 -0.55 -5.92
CA GLU A 71 -0.37 -0.47 -4.49
C GLU A 71 0.78 0.13 -3.67
N LEU A 72 1.99 0.15 -4.23
CA LEU A 72 3.16 0.82 -3.65
C LEU A 72 3.41 2.17 -4.33
N THR A 73 3.44 2.21 -5.66
CA THR A 73 3.89 3.37 -6.42
C THR A 73 2.93 4.54 -6.34
N VAL A 74 1.61 4.27 -6.36
CA VAL A 74 0.60 5.33 -6.29
C VAL A 74 0.67 6.09 -4.97
N PRO A 75 0.61 5.47 -3.78
CA PRO A 75 0.75 6.20 -2.53
C PRO A 75 2.15 6.79 -2.33
N TYR A 76 3.20 6.07 -2.71
CA TYR A 76 4.57 6.59 -2.63
C TYR A 76 4.71 7.94 -3.36
N TYR A 77 4.25 8.01 -4.61
CA TYR A 77 4.35 9.25 -5.36
C TYR A 77 3.32 10.30 -4.93
N ALA A 78 2.16 9.91 -4.43
CA ALA A 78 1.20 10.84 -3.86
C ALA A 78 1.81 11.59 -2.65
N PHE A 79 2.46 10.87 -1.73
CA PHE A 79 3.13 11.46 -0.58
C PHE A 79 4.36 12.29 -0.99
N LEU A 80 5.19 11.76 -1.90
CA LEU A 80 6.38 12.44 -2.41
C LEU A 80 6.02 13.76 -3.13
N ASP A 81 5.00 13.74 -3.99
CA ASP A 81 4.56 14.91 -4.76
C ASP A 81 3.86 15.95 -3.86
N ALA A 82 3.33 15.52 -2.71
CA ALA A 82 2.83 16.39 -1.65
C ALA A 82 3.95 16.99 -0.77
N GLY A 83 5.23 16.72 -1.08
CA GLY A 83 6.39 17.30 -0.39
C GLY A 83 6.90 16.50 0.81
N MET A 84 6.32 15.36 1.13
CA MET A 84 6.77 14.52 2.24
C MET A 84 8.12 13.84 1.93
N ALA A 85 8.91 13.58 2.95
CA ALA A 85 9.98 12.59 2.87
C ALA A 85 9.37 11.19 2.97
N VAL A 86 9.66 10.32 1.98
CA VAL A 86 9.07 8.98 1.92
C VAL A 86 10.15 7.92 2.01
N ASP A 87 10.08 7.10 3.05
CA ASP A 87 10.91 5.92 3.22
C ASP A 87 10.15 4.65 2.79
N VAL A 88 10.89 3.62 2.44
CA VAL A 88 10.34 2.31 2.07
C VAL A 88 10.97 1.23 2.93
N ALA A 89 10.16 0.42 3.59
CA ALA A 89 10.59 -0.65 4.46
C ALA A 89 9.93 -1.99 4.09
N SER A 90 10.51 -3.04 4.62
CA SER A 90 9.96 -4.40 4.57
C SER A 90 10.29 -5.14 5.86
N PRO A 91 9.64 -6.28 6.17
CA PRO A 91 9.89 -7.02 7.40
C PRO A 91 11.37 -7.26 7.68
N ALA A 92 12.13 -7.75 6.69
CA ALA A 92 13.54 -8.07 6.84
C ALA A 92 14.51 -7.03 6.27
N GLY A 93 13.99 -5.95 5.65
CA GLY A 93 14.82 -5.06 4.82
C GLY A 93 15.27 -5.72 3.51
N GLY A 94 16.11 -5.02 2.73
CA GLY A 94 16.67 -5.54 1.49
C GLY A 94 15.66 -5.54 0.33
N VAL A 95 15.54 -6.66 -0.39
CA VAL A 95 14.74 -6.70 -1.63
C VAL A 95 13.24 -6.78 -1.36
N ILE A 96 12.50 -5.88 -1.97
CA ILE A 96 11.05 -5.95 -2.15
C ILE A 96 10.78 -6.44 -3.58
N PRO A 97 10.32 -7.69 -3.76
CA PRO A 97 9.95 -8.19 -5.07
C PRO A 97 8.66 -7.52 -5.56
N VAL A 98 8.61 -7.20 -6.86
CA VAL A 98 7.42 -6.65 -7.50
C VAL A 98 6.74 -7.72 -8.33
N ASP A 99 5.44 -7.89 -8.18
CA ASP A 99 4.67 -8.86 -8.95
C ASP A 99 4.76 -8.55 -10.47
N PRO A 100 5.31 -9.46 -11.28
CA PRO A 100 5.47 -9.20 -12.72
C PRO A 100 4.15 -8.94 -13.46
N LEU A 101 3.03 -9.45 -12.96
CA LEU A 101 1.71 -9.21 -13.55
C LEU A 101 1.34 -7.72 -13.46
N SER A 102 1.66 -7.07 -12.33
CA SER A 102 1.33 -5.65 -12.11
C SER A 102 2.06 -4.70 -13.07
N LEU A 103 3.22 -5.12 -13.59
CA LEU A 103 4.02 -4.33 -14.51
C LEU A 103 3.68 -4.55 -15.99
N LYS A 104 2.70 -5.42 -16.31
CA LYS A 104 2.28 -5.60 -17.70
C LYS A 104 1.68 -4.31 -18.27
N PRO A 105 1.96 -3.97 -19.53
CA PRO A 105 1.54 -2.69 -20.13
C PRO A 105 0.05 -2.37 -20.06
N ALA A 106 -0.80 -3.40 -19.99
CA ALA A 106 -2.25 -3.24 -19.88
C ALA A 106 -2.74 -2.96 -18.45
N ILE A 107 -1.92 -3.25 -17.44
CA ILE A 107 -2.28 -3.20 -16.03
C ILE A 107 -1.61 -2.01 -15.33
N ARG A 108 -0.34 -1.76 -15.62
CA ARG A 108 0.46 -0.76 -14.93
C ARG A 108 -0.09 0.66 -15.10
N THR A 109 0.05 1.45 -14.05
CA THR A 109 -0.37 2.84 -13.95
C THR A 109 0.71 3.82 -14.46
N GLU A 110 0.42 5.12 -14.45
CA GLU A 110 1.44 6.16 -14.68
C GLU A 110 2.49 6.19 -13.56
N ALA A 111 2.08 5.88 -12.32
CA ALA A 111 3.00 5.76 -11.19
C ALA A 111 3.98 4.58 -11.39
N ASP A 112 3.51 3.47 -11.96
CA ASP A 112 4.37 2.34 -12.30
C ASP A 112 5.33 2.67 -13.45
N ASP A 113 4.90 3.44 -14.45
CA ASP A 113 5.80 3.95 -15.49
C ASP A 113 6.88 4.86 -14.89
N ARG A 114 6.51 5.68 -13.89
CA ARG A 114 7.45 6.53 -13.14
C ARG A 114 8.47 5.67 -12.39
N LEU A 115 8.06 4.61 -11.71
CA LEU A 115 8.96 3.64 -11.06
C LEU A 115 10.01 3.11 -12.03
N LEU A 116 9.63 2.71 -13.25
CA LEU A 116 10.56 2.14 -14.23
C LEU A 116 11.68 3.11 -14.63
N ALA A 117 11.44 4.43 -14.52
CA ALA A 117 12.40 5.48 -14.82
C ALA A 117 13.11 6.04 -13.56
N ASP A 118 12.57 5.81 -12.35
CA ASP A 118 13.06 6.39 -11.10
C ASP A 118 14.10 5.49 -10.44
N ALA A 119 15.38 5.89 -10.55
CA ALA A 119 16.48 5.14 -9.92
C ALA A 119 16.41 5.16 -8.38
N THR A 120 15.82 6.20 -7.78
CA THR A 120 15.70 6.33 -6.32
C THR A 120 14.72 5.29 -5.78
N LEU A 121 13.52 5.22 -6.32
CA LEU A 121 12.54 4.23 -5.86
C LEU A 121 13.01 2.79 -6.16
N ARG A 122 13.63 2.54 -7.34
CA ARG A 122 14.25 1.23 -7.60
C ARG A 122 15.33 0.89 -6.59
N GLY A 123 16.11 1.88 -6.15
CA GLY A 123 17.08 1.72 -5.06
C GLY A 123 16.41 1.32 -3.76
N HIS A 124 15.30 1.94 -3.38
CA HIS A 124 14.51 1.57 -2.21
C HIS A 124 13.94 0.15 -2.32
N LEU A 125 13.53 -0.30 -3.51
CA LEU A 125 13.03 -1.66 -3.69
C LEU A 125 14.12 -2.73 -3.64
N THR A 126 15.37 -2.38 -3.89
CA THR A 126 16.51 -3.31 -3.75
C THR A 126 17.17 -3.26 -2.39
N HIS A 127 17.00 -2.17 -1.66
CA HIS A 127 17.61 -1.91 -0.35
C HIS A 127 16.59 -1.23 0.56
N SER A 128 15.45 -1.87 0.78
CA SER A 128 14.46 -1.36 1.73
C SER A 128 15.00 -1.41 3.16
N LEU A 129 14.43 -0.57 4.02
CA LEU A 129 14.81 -0.52 5.42
C LEU A 129 14.20 -1.71 6.19
N PRO A 130 14.94 -2.37 7.09
CA PRO A 130 14.34 -3.36 7.98
C PRO A 130 13.40 -2.66 8.96
N ILE A 131 12.13 -3.09 9.00
CA ILE A 131 11.09 -2.39 9.77
C ILE A 131 11.41 -2.31 11.26
N GLY A 132 12.03 -3.37 11.83
CA GLY A 132 12.35 -3.45 13.25
C GLY A 132 13.42 -2.44 13.73
N GLU A 133 14.14 -1.80 12.80
CA GLU A 133 15.17 -0.82 13.12
C GLU A 133 14.67 0.64 13.06
N LEU A 134 13.38 0.87 12.72
CA LEU A 134 12.85 2.20 12.49
C LEU A 134 12.30 2.84 13.77
N ASP A 135 12.55 4.13 13.91
CA ASP A 135 11.86 4.97 14.90
C ASP A 135 10.52 5.45 14.36
N MET A 136 9.44 4.77 14.75
CA MET A 136 8.09 5.05 14.30
C MET A 136 7.55 6.39 14.79
N SER A 137 8.17 7.04 15.77
CA SER A 137 7.79 8.40 16.20
C SER A 137 8.10 9.46 15.15
N SER A 138 8.92 9.12 14.15
CA SER A 138 9.32 10.02 13.09
C SER A 138 8.39 10.03 11.87
N TYR A 139 7.35 9.18 11.85
CA TYR A 139 6.43 9.06 10.72
C TYR A 139 5.02 9.49 11.08
N GLU A 140 4.46 10.42 10.34
CA GLU A 140 3.07 10.84 10.44
C GLU A 140 2.12 9.96 9.62
N LEU A 141 2.61 9.35 8.54
CA LEU A 141 1.87 8.38 7.74
C LEU A 141 2.61 7.05 7.68
N VAL A 142 1.88 5.94 7.86
CA VAL A 142 2.39 4.58 7.67
C VAL A 142 1.44 3.83 6.75
N TYR A 143 1.92 3.45 5.57
CA TYR A 143 1.12 2.81 4.54
C TYR A 143 1.58 1.38 4.27
N LEU A 144 0.65 0.44 4.26
CA LEU A 144 0.85 -0.99 4.02
C LEU A 144 0.45 -1.32 2.57
N ALA A 145 1.44 -1.55 1.71
CA ALA A 145 1.22 -1.94 0.34
C ALA A 145 0.88 -3.44 0.26
N GLY A 146 -0.11 -3.78 -0.55
CA GLY A 146 -0.52 -5.17 -0.71
C GLY A 146 0.21 -5.87 -1.86
N GLY A 147 -0.47 -6.83 -2.44
CA GLY A 147 0.08 -7.82 -3.37
C GLY A 147 0.13 -9.19 -2.68
N TRP A 148 0.23 -10.26 -3.48
CA TRP A 148 0.14 -11.63 -2.95
C TRP A 148 1.25 -11.98 -1.96
N GLY A 149 2.44 -11.37 -2.09
CA GLY A 149 3.54 -11.60 -1.15
C GLY A 149 3.19 -11.24 0.29
N ALA A 150 2.38 -10.21 0.50
CA ALA A 150 1.94 -9.76 1.83
C ALA A 150 1.19 -10.84 2.62
N SER A 151 0.56 -11.82 1.93
CA SER A 151 -0.10 -12.96 2.56
C SER A 151 0.87 -13.93 3.27
N PHE A 152 2.16 -13.83 3.00
CA PHE A 152 3.17 -14.74 3.53
C PHE A 152 3.94 -14.15 4.72
N ASP A 153 4.14 -12.84 4.75
CA ASP A 153 5.03 -12.21 5.71
C ASP A 153 4.43 -11.06 6.52
N LEU A 154 3.63 -10.16 5.93
CA LEU A 154 3.20 -8.96 6.65
C LEU A 154 2.37 -9.29 7.89
N GLY A 155 1.40 -10.19 7.77
CA GLY A 155 0.55 -10.59 8.91
C GLY A 155 1.22 -11.57 9.87
N ALA A 156 2.33 -12.17 9.46
CA ALA A 156 3.10 -13.14 10.25
C ALA A 156 4.26 -12.49 11.03
N SER A 157 4.73 -11.29 10.62
CA SER A 157 5.86 -10.60 11.26
C SER A 157 5.46 -9.95 12.59
N ASP A 158 6.16 -10.33 13.65
CA ASP A 158 6.03 -9.69 14.97
C ASP A 158 6.58 -8.26 14.92
N GLU A 159 7.68 -8.03 14.20
CA GLU A 159 8.31 -6.73 14.05
C GLU A 159 7.35 -5.74 13.35
N VAL A 160 6.64 -6.17 12.31
CA VAL A 160 5.62 -5.32 11.68
C VAL A 160 4.52 -4.95 12.69
N GLY A 161 4.03 -5.94 13.45
CA GLY A 161 3.00 -5.70 14.48
C GLY A 161 3.46 -4.74 15.56
N GLU A 162 4.67 -4.88 16.08
CA GLU A 162 5.26 -4.01 17.08
C GLU A 162 5.42 -2.57 16.57
N GLN A 163 5.93 -2.40 15.35
CA GLN A 163 6.13 -1.09 14.75
C GLN A 163 4.80 -0.39 14.40
N ILE A 164 3.79 -1.13 13.93
CA ILE A 164 2.45 -0.56 13.74
C ILE A 164 1.83 -0.16 15.10
N THR A 165 2.05 -0.95 16.14
CA THR A 165 1.63 -0.60 17.51
C THR A 165 2.27 0.72 17.96
N ALA A 166 3.58 0.87 17.76
CA ALA A 166 4.32 2.09 18.08
C ALA A 166 3.84 3.29 17.25
N ALA A 167 3.62 3.11 15.94
CA ALA A 167 3.08 4.16 15.06
C ALA A 167 1.70 4.64 15.53
N ASN A 168 0.81 3.70 15.86
CA ASN A 168 -0.52 4.01 16.38
C ASN A 168 -0.45 4.78 17.71
N ALA A 169 0.42 4.35 18.62
CA ALA A 169 0.62 5.02 19.91
C ALA A 169 1.16 6.46 19.75
N ASN A 170 1.94 6.72 18.72
CA ASN A 170 2.46 8.04 18.36
C ASN A 170 1.45 8.90 17.55
N GLY A 171 0.26 8.38 17.26
CA GLY A 171 -0.80 9.11 16.56
C GLY A 171 -0.62 9.17 15.05
N ALA A 172 0.22 8.31 14.46
CA ALA A 172 0.36 8.22 13.02
C ALA A 172 -0.96 7.80 12.36
N VAL A 173 -1.21 8.30 11.16
CA VAL A 173 -2.28 7.78 10.29
C VAL A 173 -1.78 6.52 9.61
N ILE A 174 -2.50 5.43 9.82
CA ILE A 174 -2.15 4.12 9.30
C ILE A 174 -3.10 3.75 8.17
N GLY A 175 -2.57 3.31 7.04
CA GLY A 175 -3.40 2.91 5.91
C GLY A 175 -2.86 1.71 5.17
N GLY A 176 -3.66 1.21 4.22
CA GLY A 176 -3.24 0.11 3.36
C GLY A 176 -4.38 -0.36 2.46
N VAL A 177 -4.02 -1.13 1.44
CA VAL A 177 -5.00 -1.67 0.49
C VAL A 177 -4.76 -3.16 0.23
N CYS A 178 -5.78 -3.81 -0.29
CA CYS A 178 -5.70 -5.19 -0.79
C CYS A 178 -5.22 -6.17 0.31
N HIS A 179 -4.04 -6.78 0.17
CA HIS A 179 -3.43 -7.65 1.20
C HIS A 179 -2.64 -6.85 2.26
N GLY A 180 -2.35 -5.58 2.03
CA GLY A 180 -1.58 -4.75 2.97
C GLY A 180 -2.12 -4.73 4.40
N PRO A 181 -3.45 -4.62 4.63
CA PRO A 181 -4.04 -4.63 5.97
C PRO A 181 -3.74 -5.89 6.81
N LEU A 182 -3.21 -6.98 6.23
CA LEU A 182 -2.68 -8.09 7.01
C LEU A 182 -1.60 -7.66 8.01
N GLY A 183 -0.80 -6.64 7.68
CA GLY A 183 0.21 -6.09 8.59
C GLY A 183 -0.34 -5.51 9.89
N LEU A 184 -1.68 -5.35 10.02
CA LEU A 184 -2.35 -4.91 11.24
C LEU A 184 -2.60 -6.05 12.25
N LEU A 185 -2.51 -7.32 11.82
CA LEU A 185 -2.98 -8.47 12.62
C LEU A 185 -2.27 -8.62 13.97
N LYS A 186 -0.95 -8.35 14.00
CA LYS A 186 -0.16 -8.46 15.23
C LYS A 186 -0.04 -7.16 16.00
N ALA A 187 -0.54 -6.04 15.47
CA ALA A 187 -0.56 -4.77 16.16
C ALA A 187 -1.56 -4.78 17.33
N ARG A 188 -1.23 -4.01 18.38
CA ARG A 188 -2.00 -3.94 19.63
C ARG A 188 -2.50 -2.53 19.90
N ALA A 189 -3.71 -2.46 20.44
CA ALA A 189 -4.24 -1.25 21.07
C ALA A 189 -3.60 -1.03 22.45
N PRO A 190 -3.74 0.16 23.05
CA PRO A 190 -3.15 0.48 24.37
C PRO A 190 -3.56 -0.47 25.50
N ASP A 191 -4.72 -1.12 25.39
CA ASP A 191 -5.21 -2.09 26.36
C ASP A 191 -4.70 -3.54 26.11
N GLY A 192 -3.85 -3.71 25.08
CA GLY A 192 -3.29 -5.00 24.68
C GLY A 192 -4.18 -5.84 23.75
N SER A 193 -5.40 -5.39 23.45
CA SER A 193 -6.28 -6.06 22.47
C SER A 193 -5.72 -5.93 21.04
N PRO A 194 -6.16 -6.77 20.07
CA PRO A 194 -5.80 -6.54 18.67
C PRO A 194 -6.19 -5.13 18.22
N LEU A 195 -5.28 -4.44 17.53
CA LEU A 195 -5.53 -3.05 17.06
C LEU A 195 -6.79 -2.93 16.22
N VAL A 196 -7.12 -3.98 15.47
CA VAL A 196 -8.28 -4.01 14.56
C VAL A 196 -9.59 -4.41 15.24
N ALA A 197 -9.56 -4.87 16.50
CA ALA A 197 -10.76 -5.31 17.20
C ALA A 197 -11.75 -4.15 17.39
N GLY A 198 -12.99 -4.34 16.89
CA GLY A 198 -14.04 -3.31 16.89
C GLY A 198 -13.79 -2.13 15.95
N ARG A 199 -12.72 -2.17 15.13
CA ARG A 199 -12.43 -1.13 14.13
C ARG A 199 -13.06 -1.48 12.80
N ARG A 200 -13.63 -0.46 12.16
CA ARG A 200 -14.14 -0.56 10.79
C ARG A 200 -12.97 -0.52 9.82
N LEU A 201 -12.92 -1.49 8.91
CA LEU A 201 -11.88 -1.54 7.89
C LEU A 201 -12.29 -2.38 6.68
N THR A 202 -11.51 -2.31 5.61
CA THR A 202 -11.64 -3.14 4.42
C THR A 202 -10.28 -3.64 3.94
N ALA A 203 -10.31 -4.70 3.17
CA ALA A 203 -9.16 -5.28 2.47
C ALA A 203 -9.68 -6.09 1.28
N VAL A 204 -8.82 -6.79 0.55
CA VAL A 204 -9.28 -7.71 -0.49
C VAL A 204 -10.13 -8.81 0.13
N THR A 205 -11.29 -9.06 -0.51
CA THR A 205 -12.25 -10.05 -0.02
C THR A 205 -11.89 -11.46 -0.45
N ASP A 206 -12.36 -12.46 0.30
CA ASP A 206 -12.24 -13.88 -0.07
C ASP A 206 -12.90 -14.16 -1.43
N ALA A 207 -13.96 -13.44 -1.78
CA ALA A 207 -14.60 -13.53 -3.10
C ALA A 207 -13.67 -13.05 -4.21
N GLN A 208 -12.96 -11.93 -4.01
CA GLN A 208 -11.96 -11.41 -4.95
C GLN A 208 -10.78 -12.38 -5.08
N VAL A 209 -10.25 -12.89 -3.97
CA VAL A 209 -9.17 -13.89 -3.94
C VAL A 209 -9.54 -15.13 -4.76
N ARG A 210 -10.74 -15.69 -4.52
CA ARG A 210 -11.24 -16.83 -5.31
C ARG A 210 -11.34 -16.51 -6.80
N GLN A 211 -11.85 -15.34 -7.16
CA GLN A 211 -12.01 -14.94 -8.57
C GLN A 211 -10.67 -14.73 -9.28
N LEU A 212 -9.63 -14.29 -8.56
CA LEU A 212 -8.27 -14.17 -9.07
C LEU A 212 -7.54 -15.52 -9.23
N GLY A 213 -8.13 -16.60 -8.70
CA GLY A 213 -7.65 -17.96 -8.89
C GLY A 213 -6.36 -18.30 -8.14
N ILE A 214 -6.02 -17.53 -7.11
CA ILE A 214 -4.87 -17.77 -6.23
C ILE A 214 -5.40 -17.91 -4.80
N SER A 215 -5.74 -19.13 -4.41
CA SER A 215 -6.30 -19.46 -3.08
C SER A 215 -5.31 -20.21 -2.18
N SER A 216 -4.10 -20.46 -2.66
CA SER A 216 -3.06 -21.23 -1.92
C SER A 216 -2.12 -20.34 -1.10
N THR A 217 -2.56 -19.14 -0.70
CA THR A 217 -1.81 -18.27 0.19
C THR A 217 -2.11 -18.60 1.66
N PRO A 218 -1.13 -18.48 2.57
CA PRO A 218 -1.32 -18.86 3.98
C PRO A 218 -2.32 -17.98 4.73
N GLN A 219 -2.48 -16.72 4.33
CA GLN A 219 -3.38 -15.77 4.96
C GLN A 219 -4.33 -15.12 3.94
N HIS A 220 -5.61 -15.05 4.30
CA HIS A 220 -6.66 -14.38 3.53
C HIS A 220 -7.14 -13.14 4.29
N PRO A 221 -6.98 -11.92 3.76
CA PRO A 221 -7.22 -10.69 4.52
C PRO A 221 -8.59 -10.60 5.17
N GLU A 222 -9.68 -10.84 4.44
CA GLU A 222 -11.02 -10.78 5.02
C GLU A 222 -11.19 -11.79 6.16
N THR A 223 -10.82 -13.04 5.93
CA THR A 223 -10.93 -14.10 6.94
C THR A 223 -10.12 -13.76 8.20
N GLU A 224 -8.84 -13.38 8.05
CA GLU A 224 -7.95 -13.10 9.17
C GLU A 224 -8.36 -11.85 9.96
N LEU A 225 -8.73 -10.77 9.27
CA LEU A 225 -9.12 -9.52 9.92
C LEU A 225 -10.45 -9.66 10.68
N ARG A 226 -11.43 -10.41 10.12
CA ARG A 226 -12.65 -10.76 10.85
C ARG A 226 -12.36 -11.62 12.07
N ALA A 227 -11.47 -12.60 11.96
CA ALA A 227 -11.06 -13.44 13.08
C ALA A 227 -10.35 -12.64 14.18
N ALA A 228 -9.63 -11.57 13.82
CA ALA A 228 -9.01 -10.63 14.77
C ALA A 228 -10.01 -9.63 15.38
N GLY A 229 -11.30 -9.72 15.05
CA GLY A 229 -12.37 -8.90 15.62
C GLY A 229 -12.70 -7.61 14.88
N ALA A 230 -12.20 -7.43 13.65
CA ALA A 230 -12.52 -6.25 12.85
C ALA A 230 -13.99 -6.23 12.37
N GLU A 231 -14.57 -5.04 12.33
CA GLU A 231 -15.83 -4.76 11.64
C GLU A 231 -15.55 -4.58 10.15
N PHE A 232 -15.39 -5.71 9.46
CA PHE A 232 -14.98 -5.73 8.06
C PHE A 232 -16.10 -5.31 7.11
N GLU A 233 -15.86 -4.30 6.29
CA GLU A 233 -16.76 -3.80 5.27
C GLU A 233 -16.24 -4.13 3.87
N SER A 234 -17.12 -4.30 2.90
CA SER A 234 -16.74 -4.45 1.50
C SER A 234 -17.87 -4.05 0.57
N ALA A 235 -17.51 -3.58 -0.61
CA ALA A 235 -18.43 -3.53 -1.73
C ALA A 235 -18.37 -4.83 -2.52
N SER A 236 -19.47 -5.17 -3.18
CA SER A 236 -19.55 -6.28 -4.13
C SER A 236 -19.93 -5.76 -5.52
N ALA A 237 -19.53 -6.50 -6.54
CA ALA A 237 -19.89 -6.21 -7.93
C ALA A 237 -20.18 -7.49 -8.68
N ARG A 238 -20.83 -7.41 -9.85
CA ARG A 238 -21.11 -8.57 -10.71
C ARG A 238 -19.83 -9.35 -11.06
N ARG A 239 -18.70 -8.65 -11.16
CA ARG A 239 -17.34 -9.22 -11.12
C ARG A 239 -16.64 -8.64 -9.91
N GLU A 240 -16.36 -9.45 -8.92
CA GLU A 240 -15.84 -9.02 -7.62
C GLU A 240 -14.54 -8.20 -7.72
N ILE A 241 -13.66 -8.52 -8.68
CA ILE A 241 -12.43 -7.74 -8.91
C ILE A 241 -12.68 -6.28 -9.29
N LEU A 242 -13.91 -5.92 -9.71
CA LEU A 242 -14.32 -4.55 -10.03
C LEU A 242 -14.90 -3.82 -8.82
N ALA A 243 -15.24 -4.54 -7.76
CA ALA A 243 -15.73 -3.94 -6.54
C ALA A 243 -14.59 -3.12 -5.91
N ASN A 244 -14.89 -1.88 -5.54
CA ASN A 244 -13.93 -0.98 -4.93
C ASN A 244 -14.59 -0.30 -3.73
N HIS A 245 -13.90 -0.30 -2.61
CA HIS A 245 -14.38 0.28 -1.36
C HIS A 245 -13.20 0.83 -0.55
N TRP A 246 -13.47 1.82 0.28
CA TRP A 246 -12.53 2.34 1.28
C TRP A 246 -13.26 2.70 2.55
N VAL A 247 -12.57 2.59 3.65
CA VAL A 247 -13.08 2.86 5.00
C VAL A 247 -12.13 3.80 5.72
N VAL A 248 -12.68 4.79 6.39
CA VAL A 248 -11.98 5.65 7.35
C VAL A 248 -12.57 5.39 8.72
N ASP A 249 -11.72 5.04 9.68
CA ASP A 249 -12.07 4.88 11.08
C ASP A 249 -10.99 5.50 11.97
N GLY A 250 -11.22 6.73 12.43
CA GLY A 250 -10.21 7.50 13.13
C GLY A 250 -8.93 7.63 12.29
N ASN A 251 -7.81 7.20 12.83
CA ASN A 251 -6.51 7.24 12.16
C ASN A 251 -6.25 6.04 11.22
N LEU A 252 -7.22 5.15 11.02
CA LEU A 252 -7.10 3.99 10.14
C LEU A 252 -7.83 4.25 8.82
N VAL A 253 -7.12 4.12 7.70
CA VAL A 253 -7.66 4.33 6.35
C VAL A 253 -7.33 3.14 5.47
N THR A 254 -8.32 2.35 5.08
CA THR A 254 -8.09 1.11 4.33
C THR A 254 -8.88 1.07 3.02
N GLY A 255 -8.37 0.31 2.06
CA GLY A 255 -8.97 0.13 0.74
C GLY A 255 -9.02 -1.33 0.31
N GLN A 256 -10.09 -1.67 -0.42
CA GLN A 256 -10.41 -3.06 -0.75
C GLN A 256 -9.45 -3.67 -1.78
N ASN A 257 -8.93 -2.88 -2.71
CA ASN A 257 -8.02 -3.35 -3.77
C ASN A 257 -7.15 -2.20 -4.30
N GLN A 258 -6.34 -2.49 -5.33
CA GLN A 258 -5.44 -1.51 -5.95
C GLN A 258 -6.14 -0.24 -6.46
N ASN A 259 -7.41 -0.32 -6.83
CA ASN A 259 -8.15 0.84 -7.34
C ASN A 259 -8.46 1.86 -6.22
N ALA A 260 -8.46 1.41 -4.97
CA ALA A 260 -8.64 2.28 -3.81
C ALA A 260 -7.35 3.04 -3.42
N ALA A 261 -6.17 2.64 -3.90
CA ALA A 261 -4.90 3.20 -3.46
C ALA A 261 -4.80 4.73 -3.56
N PRO A 262 -5.24 5.40 -4.66
CA PRO A 262 -5.23 6.85 -4.74
C PRO A 262 -6.10 7.51 -3.67
N MET A 263 -7.32 6.96 -3.47
CA MET A 263 -8.25 7.52 -2.49
C MET A 263 -7.75 7.32 -1.05
N VAL A 264 -7.19 6.15 -0.74
CA VAL A 264 -6.59 5.88 0.57
C VAL A 264 -5.44 6.83 0.84
N ALA A 265 -4.50 7.00 -0.10
CA ALA A 265 -3.39 7.93 0.06
C ALA A 265 -3.86 9.38 0.30
N ARG A 266 -4.87 9.83 -0.45
CA ARG A 266 -5.49 11.14 -0.29
C ARG A 266 -6.14 11.29 1.09
N LEU A 267 -6.98 10.34 1.49
CA LEU A 267 -7.67 10.38 2.79
C LEU A 267 -6.69 10.33 3.96
N MET A 268 -5.60 9.57 3.85
CA MET A 268 -4.53 9.59 4.84
C MET A 268 -3.91 10.97 5.00
N MET A 269 -3.59 11.65 3.89
CA MET A 269 -3.07 13.02 3.93
C MET A 269 -4.10 14.02 4.48
N GLU A 270 -5.38 13.82 4.21
CA GLU A 270 -6.46 14.66 4.76
C GLU A 270 -6.57 14.55 6.28
N GLN A 271 -6.24 13.40 6.88
CA GLN A 271 -6.20 13.22 8.34
C GLN A 271 -5.06 13.99 9.03
N LEU A 272 -4.06 14.47 8.29
CA LEU A 272 -2.97 15.29 8.84
C LEU A 272 -3.30 16.78 8.93
N ARG A 273 -4.47 17.18 8.50
CA ARG A 273 -4.95 18.58 8.60
C ARG A 273 -5.57 18.83 9.97
#